data_1817be2de2d12cf688a27a1af4d04267
#
_entry.id   1817be2de2d12cf688a27a1af4d04267
#
_cell.length_a   1.000
_cell.length_b   1.000
_cell.length_c   1.000
_cell.angle_alpha   90.00
_cell.angle_beta   90.00
_cell.angle_gamma   90.00
#
_symmetry.space_group_name_H-M   'P 1'
#
loop_
_entity.id
_entity.type
_entity.pdbx_description
1 polymer ?
#
loop_
_entity_poly.entity_id
_entity_poly.type
_entity_poly.pdbx_seq_one_letter_code
_entity_poly.pdbx_strand_id
1 'polypeptide(L)'
;VLTVVRMRIAIAGGHGQVARHLSRALTARGDVALALVRQLGHVDDVSADGAEAVVLDLERANARDVAEAVSGADAVVFAAGAGPGSGIARKDTVDRAAAGLLADGAEQAGVRRYVLVSSMGAGAPPPPGTDDVFAAYLVAKRAAEIDLRSRDLDWTILRPGSLTDGVPTGTVTLDARVPRGAVPRADVAAVLAELLHEPRTAGRVLELVGGPVPIGDAIAAVTE
;
A
#
# COMPACT_ATOMS: atom_id res chain seq x y z
N VAL A 1 6.78 -11.66 -28.54
CA VAL A 1 7.55 -11.07 -27.42
C VAL A 1 6.60 -10.13 -26.73
N LEU A 2 6.07 -10.51 -25.56
CA LEU A 2 5.32 -9.60 -24.69
C LEU A 2 6.32 -8.53 -24.20
N THR A 3 6.17 -7.30 -24.63
CA THR A 3 6.92 -6.18 -24.11
C THR A 3 6.49 -5.99 -22.66
N VAL A 4 7.32 -6.34 -21.70
CA VAL A 4 7.07 -5.99 -20.29
C VAL A 4 7.16 -4.47 -20.20
N VAL A 5 6.03 -3.84 -19.95
CA VAL A 5 5.97 -2.39 -19.73
C VAL A 5 6.61 -2.13 -18.37
N ARG A 6 7.76 -1.46 -18.38
CA ARG A 6 8.45 -1.03 -17.17
C ARG A 6 7.67 0.12 -16.55
N MET A 7 7.26 -0.05 -15.29
CA MET A 7 6.55 0.98 -14.53
C MET A 7 7.47 1.67 -13.52
N ARG A 8 7.21 2.93 -13.24
CA ARG A 8 7.80 3.71 -12.14
C ARG A 8 6.75 3.86 -11.03
N ILE A 9 6.99 3.28 -9.87
CA ILE A 9 6.03 3.19 -8.78
C ILE A 9 6.56 3.94 -7.56
N ALA A 10 5.85 4.98 -7.11
CA ALA A 10 6.17 5.69 -5.88
C ALA A 10 5.50 5.01 -4.67
N ILE A 11 6.28 4.72 -3.63
CA ILE A 11 5.86 3.97 -2.45
C ILE A 11 5.98 4.85 -1.21
N ALA A 12 4.86 5.35 -0.70
CA ALA A 12 4.79 6.07 0.57
C ALA A 12 4.98 5.10 1.74
N GLY A 13 5.84 5.47 2.69
CA GLY A 13 6.28 4.56 3.76
C GLY A 13 7.34 3.56 3.29
N GLY A 14 8.20 3.97 2.35
CA GLY A 14 9.16 3.14 1.64
C GLY A 14 10.11 2.31 2.51
N HIS A 15 10.39 2.73 3.76
CA HIS A 15 11.21 1.98 4.72
C HIS A 15 10.40 0.92 5.52
N GLY A 16 9.06 0.87 5.36
CA GLY A 16 8.22 -0.13 6.02
C GLY A 16 8.51 -1.54 5.48
N GLN A 17 8.30 -2.58 6.32
CA GLN A 17 8.62 -3.96 5.94
C GLN A 17 7.91 -4.42 4.66
N VAL A 18 6.61 -4.14 4.51
CA VAL A 18 5.86 -4.47 3.27
C VAL A 18 6.42 -3.68 2.08
N ALA A 19 6.72 -2.38 2.26
CA ALA A 19 7.26 -1.53 1.21
C ALA A 19 8.64 -2.00 0.73
N ARG A 20 9.52 -2.43 1.64
CA ARG A 20 10.83 -2.98 1.31
C ARG A 20 10.72 -4.29 0.51
N HIS A 21 9.80 -5.19 0.89
CA HIS A 21 9.50 -6.38 0.08
C HIS A 21 8.93 -6.00 -1.29
N LEU A 22 8.06 -5.01 -1.35
CA LEU A 22 7.50 -4.51 -2.62
C LEU A 22 8.60 -3.92 -3.52
N SER A 23 9.51 -3.11 -2.98
CA SER A 23 10.64 -2.56 -3.73
C SER A 23 11.47 -3.66 -4.38
N ARG A 24 11.82 -4.71 -3.62
CA ARG A 24 12.54 -5.88 -4.17
C ARG A 24 11.76 -6.61 -5.25
N ALA A 25 10.44 -6.82 -5.04
CA ALA A 25 9.59 -7.50 -6.02
C ALA A 25 9.47 -6.70 -7.32
N LEU A 26 9.29 -5.40 -7.26
CA LEU A 26 9.22 -4.51 -8.43
C LEU A 26 10.56 -4.49 -9.18
N THR A 27 11.68 -4.30 -8.48
CA THR A 27 13.01 -4.30 -9.08
C THR A 27 13.31 -5.64 -9.77
N ALA A 28 12.94 -6.76 -9.17
CA ALA A 28 13.11 -8.09 -9.79
C ALA A 28 12.28 -8.26 -11.08
N ARG A 29 11.18 -7.53 -11.25
CA ARG A 29 10.37 -7.46 -12.48
C ARG A 29 10.93 -6.49 -13.53
N GLY A 30 11.92 -5.68 -13.18
CA GLY A 30 12.48 -4.63 -14.03
C GLY A 30 11.77 -3.28 -13.89
N ASP A 31 10.83 -3.12 -12.95
CA ASP A 31 10.19 -1.85 -12.60
C ASP A 31 11.14 -0.94 -11.81
N VAL A 32 10.79 0.33 -11.70
CA VAL A 32 11.46 1.30 -10.83
C VAL A 32 10.63 1.53 -9.58
N ALA A 33 11.15 1.12 -8.42
CA ALA A 33 10.58 1.47 -7.13
C ALA A 33 11.15 2.81 -6.66
N LEU A 34 10.28 3.79 -6.39
CA LEU A 34 10.63 5.07 -5.80
C LEU A 34 10.15 5.09 -4.34
N ALA A 35 11.06 4.89 -3.40
CA ALA A 35 10.75 4.80 -1.98
C ALA A 35 10.71 6.18 -1.33
N LEU A 36 9.52 6.68 -0.96
CA LEU A 36 9.38 7.89 -0.16
C LEU A 36 9.69 7.57 1.29
N VAL A 37 10.78 8.10 1.82
CA VAL A 37 11.28 7.83 3.18
C VAL A 37 11.32 9.08 4.02
N ARG A 38 10.95 8.97 5.29
CA ARG A 38 10.84 10.10 6.22
C ARG A 38 12.19 10.68 6.66
N GLN A 39 13.28 9.90 6.60
CA GLN A 39 14.57 10.24 7.18
C GLN A 39 15.72 9.82 6.26
N LEU A 40 16.79 10.63 6.25
CA LEU A 40 18.01 10.31 5.50
C LEU A 40 18.62 8.95 5.90
N GLY A 41 18.56 8.59 7.18
CA GLY A 41 19.07 7.30 7.65
C GLY A 41 18.37 6.06 7.10
N HIS A 42 17.28 6.22 6.34
CA HIS A 42 16.58 5.12 5.67
C HIS A 42 17.04 4.91 4.21
N VAL A 43 17.82 5.84 3.66
CA VAL A 43 18.21 5.84 2.24
C VAL A 43 19.01 4.60 1.87
N ASP A 44 20.03 4.29 2.66
CA ASP A 44 20.91 3.14 2.39
C ASP A 44 20.14 1.81 2.40
N ASP A 45 19.20 1.66 3.35
CA ASP A 45 18.37 0.47 3.47
C ASP A 45 17.50 0.23 2.23
N VAL A 46 16.80 1.27 1.77
CA VAL A 46 15.90 1.13 0.61
C VAL A 46 16.69 1.05 -0.70
N SER A 47 17.85 1.68 -0.77
CA SER A 47 18.75 1.54 -1.93
C SER A 47 19.32 0.12 -2.03
N ALA A 48 19.64 -0.51 -0.90
CA ALA A 48 20.05 -1.92 -0.86
C ALA A 48 18.93 -2.87 -1.32
N ASP A 49 17.66 -2.48 -1.20
CA ASP A 49 16.49 -3.20 -1.74
C ASP A 49 16.24 -2.91 -3.23
N GLY A 50 17.10 -2.10 -3.88
CA GLY A 50 17.01 -1.74 -5.29
C GLY A 50 16.09 -0.56 -5.60
N ALA A 51 15.60 0.16 -4.60
CA ALA A 51 14.75 1.32 -4.79
C ALA A 51 15.55 2.62 -4.92
N GLU A 52 15.02 3.57 -5.69
CA GLU A 52 15.42 4.97 -5.64
C GLU A 52 14.80 5.61 -4.40
N ALA A 53 15.61 6.26 -3.55
CA ALA A 53 15.12 6.90 -2.34
C ALA A 53 14.79 8.38 -2.57
N VAL A 54 13.63 8.82 -2.08
CA VAL A 54 13.26 10.23 -1.97
C VAL A 54 12.95 10.53 -0.51
N VAL A 55 13.69 11.50 0.07
CA VAL A 55 13.44 11.90 1.46
C VAL A 55 12.28 12.89 1.49
N LEU A 56 11.14 12.42 2.00
CA LEU A 56 9.91 13.19 2.14
C LEU A 56 9.15 12.76 3.40
N ASP A 57 9.00 13.66 4.35
CA ASP A 57 8.18 13.44 5.55
C ASP A 57 6.74 13.87 5.29
N LEU A 58 5.85 12.91 5.02
CA LEU A 58 4.44 13.16 4.74
C LEU A 58 3.67 13.80 5.90
N GLU A 59 4.19 13.76 7.14
CA GLU A 59 3.59 14.48 8.28
C GLU A 59 3.92 15.99 8.25
N ARG A 60 4.84 16.44 7.37
CA ARG A 60 5.30 17.84 7.26
C ARG A 60 5.20 18.41 5.87
N ALA A 61 5.09 17.56 4.87
CA ALA A 61 4.98 17.94 3.47
C ALA A 61 3.60 18.54 3.15
N ASN A 62 3.52 19.24 2.05
CA ASN A 62 2.28 19.68 1.43
C ASN A 62 2.05 18.92 0.09
N ALA A 63 0.88 19.13 -0.52
CA ALA A 63 0.51 18.40 -1.75
C ALA A 63 1.46 18.68 -2.93
N ARG A 64 2.05 19.88 -3.01
CA ARG A 64 3.03 20.24 -4.03
C ARG A 64 4.34 19.46 -3.85
N ASP A 65 4.83 19.36 -2.61
CA ASP A 65 6.05 18.59 -2.31
C ASP A 65 5.86 17.12 -2.72
N VAL A 66 4.67 16.56 -2.45
CA VAL A 66 4.32 15.20 -2.86
C VAL A 66 4.24 15.09 -4.38
N ALA A 67 3.57 16.04 -5.06
CA ALA A 67 3.46 16.04 -6.52
C ALA A 67 4.82 16.09 -7.21
N GLU A 68 5.75 16.90 -6.70
CA GLU A 68 7.12 16.96 -7.18
C GLU A 68 7.84 15.61 -6.98
N ALA A 69 7.67 14.99 -5.78
CA ALA A 69 8.30 13.72 -5.44
C ALA A 69 7.78 12.52 -6.27
N VAL A 70 6.50 12.53 -6.67
CA VAL A 70 5.90 11.44 -7.46
C VAL A 70 5.82 11.75 -8.95
N SER A 71 6.38 12.87 -9.40
CA SER A 71 6.36 13.28 -10.80
C SER A 71 6.97 12.21 -11.71
N GLY A 72 6.27 11.88 -12.79
CA GLY A 72 6.68 10.85 -13.74
C GLY A 72 6.52 9.41 -13.22
N ALA A 73 5.85 9.21 -12.09
CA ALA A 73 5.42 7.87 -11.68
C ALA A 73 4.17 7.43 -12.45
N ASP A 74 4.09 6.13 -12.74
CA ASP A 74 2.90 5.51 -13.36
C ASP A 74 1.85 5.15 -12.31
N ALA A 75 2.28 4.91 -11.06
CA ALA A 75 1.41 4.57 -9.94
C ALA A 75 1.99 5.03 -8.60
N VAL A 76 1.11 5.20 -7.61
CA VAL A 76 1.49 5.40 -6.22
C VAL A 76 0.93 4.29 -5.34
N VAL A 77 1.70 3.90 -4.33
CA VAL A 77 1.29 2.95 -3.29
C VAL A 77 1.40 3.61 -1.93
N PHE A 78 0.32 3.61 -1.17
CA PHE A 78 0.35 3.99 0.23
C PHE A 78 0.53 2.74 1.10
N ALA A 79 1.76 2.51 1.55
CA ALA A 79 2.14 1.41 2.45
C ALA A 79 2.63 1.92 3.81
N ALA A 80 2.41 3.21 4.10
CA ALA A 80 2.75 3.79 5.41
C ALA A 80 1.73 3.40 6.49
N GLY A 81 2.19 3.38 7.70
CA GLY A 81 1.39 3.22 8.90
C GLY A 81 2.18 3.72 10.11
N ALA A 82 1.47 4.20 11.11
CA ALA A 82 2.08 4.77 12.32
C ALA A 82 2.90 3.74 13.13
N GLY A 83 2.73 2.44 12.83
CA GLY A 83 3.41 1.35 13.51
C GLY A 83 2.86 1.05 14.92
N PRO A 84 3.26 -0.07 15.53
CA PRO A 84 2.91 -0.40 16.90
C PRO A 84 3.55 0.60 17.87
N GLY A 85 2.87 0.88 19.00
CA GLY A 85 3.35 1.79 20.02
C GLY A 85 3.31 3.30 19.72
N SER A 86 2.79 3.70 18.54
CA SER A 86 2.80 5.11 18.10
C SER A 86 1.71 6.00 18.73
N GLY A 87 0.78 5.43 19.49
CA GLY A 87 -0.34 6.15 20.09
C GLY A 87 -1.45 6.54 19.10
N ILE A 88 -2.59 7.02 19.64
CA ILE A 88 -3.82 7.31 18.88
C ILE A 88 -3.59 8.47 17.89
N ALA A 89 -2.93 9.56 18.32
CA ALA A 89 -2.75 10.74 17.50
C ALA A 89 -2.05 10.44 16.16
N ARG A 90 -1.03 9.57 16.18
CA ARG A 90 -0.32 9.20 14.95
C ARG A 90 -1.10 8.27 14.02
N LYS A 91 -2.17 7.62 14.50
CA LYS A 91 -3.07 6.90 13.60
C LYS A 91 -3.80 7.87 12.67
N ASP A 92 -4.20 9.03 13.19
CA ASP A 92 -4.84 10.05 12.35
C ASP A 92 -3.84 10.72 11.40
N THR A 93 -2.68 11.18 11.88
CA THR A 93 -1.72 11.92 11.04
C THR A 93 -1.06 11.06 9.96
N VAL A 94 -0.75 9.79 10.26
CA VAL A 94 -0.08 8.90 9.32
C VAL A 94 -1.08 8.05 8.55
N ASP A 95 -1.97 7.28 9.22
CA ASP A 95 -2.80 6.31 8.53
C ASP A 95 -3.97 6.95 7.74
N ARG A 96 -4.41 8.17 8.11
CA ARG A 96 -5.45 8.93 7.40
C ARG A 96 -4.87 10.10 6.61
N ALA A 97 -4.31 11.10 7.32
CA ALA A 97 -3.96 12.37 6.70
C ALA A 97 -2.86 12.22 5.64
N ALA A 98 -1.81 11.42 5.91
CA ALA A 98 -0.77 11.19 4.91
C ALA A 98 -1.25 10.38 3.69
N ALA A 99 -2.25 9.51 3.85
CA ALA A 99 -2.87 8.83 2.71
C ALA A 99 -3.63 9.81 1.81
N GLY A 100 -4.41 10.72 2.39
CA GLY A 100 -5.07 11.80 1.66
C GLY A 100 -4.08 12.74 0.98
N LEU A 101 -3.01 13.12 1.68
CA LEU A 101 -1.96 13.98 1.12
C LEU A 101 -1.25 13.32 -0.08
N LEU A 102 -0.99 12.00 -0.03
CA LEU A 102 -0.44 11.28 -1.18
C LEU A 102 -1.41 11.31 -2.36
N ALA A 103 -2.71 11.20 -2.11
CA ALA A 103 -3.72 11.30 -3.16
C ALA A 103 -3.78 12.70 -3.77
N ASP A 104 -3.76 13.76 -2.94
CA ASP A 104 -3.70 15.15 -3.41
C ASP A 104 -2.48 15.39 -4.32
N GLY A 105 -1.31 14.90 -3.92
CA GLY A 105 -0.09 15.01 -4.72
C GLY A 105 -0.13 14.18 -6.01
N ALA A 106 -0.69 12.97 -5.96
CA ALA A 106 -0.86 12.13 -7.13
C ALA A 106 -1.79 12.78 -8.17
N GLU A 107 -2.93 13.34 -7.75
CA GLU A 107 -3.84 14.09 -8.62
C GLU A 107 -3.14 15.30 -9.25
N GLN A 108 -2.38 16.09 -8.48
CA GLN A 108 -1.62 17.23 -8.99
C GLN A 108 -0.52 16.83 -9.98
N ALA A 109 0.11 15.67 -9.79
CA ALA A 109 1.12 15.12 -10.69
C ALA A 109 0.54 14.38 -11.91
N GLY A 110 -0.78 14.21 -11.98
CA GLY A 110 -1.46 13.44 -13.04
C GLY A 110 -1.29 11.91 -12.90
N VAL A 111 -0.89 11.42 -11.73
CA VAL A 111 -0.74 9.99 -11.45
C VAL A 111 -2.08 9.42 -11.00
N ARG A 112 -2.77 8.70 -11.89
CA ARG A 112 -4.12 8.21 -11.61
C ARG A 112 -4.16 6.89 -10.82
N ARG A 113 -3.19 5.99 -11.04
CA ARG A 113 -3.17 4.68 -10.40
C ARG A 113 -2.73 4.78 -8.94
N TYR A 114 -3.63 4.43 -7.99
CA TYR A 114 -3.38 4.50 -6.55
C TYR A 114 -3.72 3.16 -5.88
N VAL A 115 -2.77 2.56 -5.17
CA VAL A 115 -3.01 1.36 -4.37
C VAL A 115 -2.85 1.69 -2.88
N LEU A 116 -3.92 1.48 -2.09
CA LEU A 116 -3.92 1.72 -0.65
C LEU A 116 -3.77 0.40 0.11
N VAL A 117 -2.74 0.29 0.95
CA VAL A 117 -2.64 -0.79 1.94
C VAL A 117 -3.44 -0.37 3.18
N SER A 118 -4.61 -0.96 3.31
CA SER A 118 -5.52 -0.79 4.44
C SER A 118 -5.40 -1.97 5.44
N SER A 119 -6.48 -2.41 6.03
CA SER A 119 -6.51 -3.52 7.00
C SER A 119 -7.87 -4.21 7.01
N MET A 120 -7.89 -5.51 7.19
CA MET A 120 -9.13 -6.20 7.53
C MET A 120 -9.78 -5.57 8.77
N GLY A 121 -11.09 -5.35 8.68
CA GLY A 121 -11.87 -4.66 9.71
C GLY A 121 -12.06 -3.17 9.48
N ALA A 122 -11.31 -2.52 8.60
CA ALA A 122 -11.50 -1.09 8.27
C ALA A 122 -12.84 -0.81 7.55
N GLY A 123 -13.48 -1.82 6.96
CA GLY A 123 -14.75 -1.68 6.23
C GLY A 123 -15.97 -1.36 7.09
N ALA A 124 -15.89 -1.49 8.41
CA ALA A 124 -16.98 -1.26 9.36
C ALA A 124 -16.46 -0.53 10.62
N PRO A 125 -17.34 0.04 11.43
CA PRO A 125 -16.95 0.55 12.76
C PRO A 125 -16.29 -0.57 13.59
N PRO A 126 -15.28 -0.22 14.43
CA PRO A 126 -14.66 -1.21 15.31
C PRO A 126 -15.70 -1.89 16.22
N PRO A 127 -15.60 -3.22 16.43
CA PRO A 127 -16.51 -3.92 17.34
C PRO A 127 -16.40 -3.37 18.78
N PRO A 128 -17.49 -3.44 19.58
CA PRO A 128 -17.43 -3.12 21.00
C PRO A 128 -16.34 -3.94 21.72
N GLY A 129 -15.58 -3.30 22.62
CA GLY A 129 -14.49 -3.94 23.35
C GLY A 129 -13.17 -4.05 22.59
N THR A 130 -13.07 -3.49 21.39
CA THR A 130 -11.78 -3.33 20.69
C THR A 130 -10.88 -2.39 21.50
N ASP A 131 -9.59 -2.74 21.60
CA ASP A 131 -8.57 -1.88 22.20
C ASP A 131 -8.59 -0.47 21.55
N ASP A 132 -8.49 0.59 22.36
CA ASP A 132 -8.68 1.97 21.90
C ASP A 132 -7.69 2.38 20.79
N VAL A 133 -6.43 1.94 20.88
CA VAL A 133 -5.41 2.25 19.87
C VAL A 133 -5.71 1.51 18.56
N PHE A 134 -6.14 0.25 18.65
CA PHE A 134 -6.53 -0.52 17.47
C PHE A 134 -7.85 -0.01 16.88
N ALA A 135 -8.80 0.40 17.70
CA ALA A 135 -10.03 1.05 17.25
C ALA A 135 -9.73 2.35 16.48
N ALA A 136 -8.88 3.21 17.04
CA ALA A 136 -8.43 4.44 16.36
C ALA A 136 -7.70 4.14 15.02
N TYR A 137 -6.91 3.08 14.98
CA TYR A 137 -6.28 2.62 13.74
C TYR A 137 -7.30 2.22 12.68
N LEU A 138 -8.30 1.41 13.02
CA LEU A 138 -9.35 1.00 12.08
C LEU A 138 -10.20 2.19 11.60
N VAL A 139 -10.49 3.15 12.49
CA VAL A 139 -11.19 4.39 12.14
C VAL A 139 -10.36 5.22 11.14
N ALA A 140 -9.06 5.38 11.39
CA ALA A 140 -8.17 6.13 10.49
C ALA A 140 -8.08 5.46 9.11
N LYS A 141 -7.89 4.13 9.06
CA LYS A 141 -7.86 3.37 7.79
C LYS A 141 -9.19 3.50 7.04
N ARG A 142 -10.32 3.38 7.74
CA ARG A 142 -11.65 3.57 7.14
C ARG A 142 -11.82 4.96 6.54
N ALA A 143 -11.40 6.00 7.26
CA ALA A 143 -11.49 7.37 6.80
C ALA A 143 -10.62 7.59 5.54
N ALA A 144 -9.41 7.03 5.49
CA ALA A 144 -8.56 7.05 4.30
C ALA A 144 -9.20 6.32 3.10
N GLU A 145 -9.87 5.18 3.33
CA GLU A 145 -10.60 4.47 2.28
C GLU A 145 -11.79 5.28 1.73
N ILE A 146 -12.55 5.95 2.61
CA ILE A 146 -13.69 6.78 2.22
C ILE A 146 -13.21 7.97 1.39
N ASP A 147 -12.16 8.65 1.83
CA ASP A 147 -11.56 9.77 1.10
C ASP A 147 -11.09 9.31 -0.29
N LEU A 148 -10.28 8.25 -0.35
CA LEU A 148 -9.75 7.74 -1.62
C LEU A 148 -10.86 7.36 -2.61
N ARG A 149 -11.92 6.72 -2.15
CA ARG A 149 -13.06 6.31 -3.00
C ARG A 149 -13.87 7.47 -3.54
N SER A 150 -13.78 8.65 -2.96
CA SER A 150 -14.46 9.86 -3.44
C SER A 150 -13.70 10.61 -4.55
N ARG A 151 -12.45 10.19 -4.85
CA ARG A 151 -11.55 10.83 -5.78
C ARG A 151 -11.64 10.23 -7.18
N ASP A 152 -11.33 11.02 -8.20
CA ASP A 152 -11.20 10.56 -9.60
C ASP A 152 -9.83 9.93 -9.84
N LEU A 153 -9.56 8.82 -9.12
CA LEU A 153 -8.35 8.01 -9.23
C LEU A 153 -8.70 6.56 -9.58
N ASP A 154 -7.79 5.89 -10.24
CA ASP A 154 -7.89 4.45 -10.54
C ASP A 154 -7.39 3.67 -9.31
N TRP A 155 -8.16 3.76 -8.22
CA TRP A 155 -7.76 3.24 -6.92
C TRP A 155 -8.04 1.74 -6.75
N THR A 156 -7.19 1.08 -5.99
CA THR A 156 -7.44 -0.27 -5.42
C THR A 156 -7.13 -0.23 -3.93
N ILE A 157 -7.99 -0.82 -3.10
CA ILE A 157 -7.80 -0.92 -1.66
C ILE A 157 -7.54 -2.38 -1.31
N LEU A 158 -6.36 -2.67 -0.76
CA LEU A 158 -6.00 -3.99 -0.25
C LEU A 158 -6.10 -3.98 1.27
N ARG A 159 -6.88 -4.91 1.84
CA ARG A 159 -7.07 -5.11 3.28
C ARG A 159 -6.42 -6.42 3.73
N PRO A 160 -5.14 -6.45 4.06
CA PRO A 160 -4.51 -7.65 4.59
C PRO A 160 -5.07 -8.03 5.96
N GLY A 161 -5.05 -9.33 6.26
CA GLY A 161 -5.20 -9.85 7.61
C GLY A 161 -3.97 -9.59 8.48
N SER A 162 -3.78 -10.39 9.52
CA SER A 162 -2.63 -10.26 10.43
C SER A 162 -1.31 -10.49 9.69
N LEU A 163 -0.43 -9.49 9.72
CA LEU A 163 0.86 -9.55 9.02
C LEU A 163 1.88 -10.38 9.82
N THR A 164 2.58 -11.29 9.14
CA THR A 164 3.65 -12.10 9.73
C THR A 164 4.97 -11.92 8.98
N ASP A 165 6.08 -12.29 9.65
CA ASP A 165 7.42 -12.36 9.05
C ASP A 165 7.76 -13.81 8.62
N GLY A 166 6.74 -14.64 8.40
CA GLY A 166 6.91 -16.01 7.93
C GLY A 166 7.48 -16.08 6.50
N VAL A 167 7.91 -17.28 6.12
CA VAL A 167 8.40 -17.57 4.77
C VAL A 167 7.25 -17.31 3.77
N PRO A 168 7.50 -16.58 2.67
CA PRO A 168 6.49 -16.39 1.64
C PRO A 168 6.09 -17.73 1.00
N THR A 169 4.81 -17.88 0.73
CA THR A 169 4.24 -19.10 0.15
C THR A 169 3.96 -18.94 -1.34
N GLY A 170 3.84 -17.71 -1.83
CA GLY A 170 3.39 -17.42 -3.20
C GLY A 170 1.92 -17.76 -3.45
N THR A 171 1.19 -18.13 -2.38
CA THR A 171 -0.23 -18.53 -2.47
C THR A 171 -1.06 -17.79 -1.42
N VAL A 172 -2.28 -17.42 -1.81
CA VAL A 172 -3.16 -16.56 -1.00
C VAL A 172 -4.62 -16.95 -1.14
N THR A 173 -5.46 -16.36 -0.30
CA THR A 173 -6.89 -16.19 -0.53
C THR A 173 -7.15 -14.70 -0.66
N LEU A 174 -7.67 -14.27 -1.81
CA LEU A 174 -7.94 -12.89 -2.18
C LEU A 174 -9.36 -12.79 -2.73
N ASP A 175 -10.19 -11.95 -2.13
CA ASP A 175 -11.56 -11.69 -2.61
C ASP A 175 -12.09 -10.39 -1.99
N ALA A 176 -13.30 -9.95 -2.36
CA ALA A 176 -14.01 -8.84 -1.73
C ALA A 176 -14.22 -9.06 -0.20
N ARG A 177 -14.35 -10.32 0.22
CA ARG A 177 -14.38 -10.75 1.63
C ARG A 177 -13.76 -12.13 1.77
N VAL A 178 -12.89 -12.28 2.79
CA VAL A 178 -12.31 -13.57 3.16
C VAL A 178 -12.40 -13.80 4.67
N PRO A 179 -12.37 -15.04 5.15
CA PRO A 179 -12.25 -15.33 6.57
C PRO A 179 -11.02 -14.67 7.19
N ARG A 180 -11.09 -14.31 8.47
CA ARG A 180 -9.92 -13.75 9.18
C ARG A 180 -8.75 -14.74 9.16
N GLY A 181 -7.56 -14.22 8.91
CA GLY A 181 -6.35 -15.03 8.84
C GLY A 181 -5.10 -14.17 8.91
N ALA A 182 -3.95 -14.83 8.78
CA ALA A 182 -2.65 -14.18 8.69
C ALA A 182 -2.07 -14.31 7.28
N VAL A 183 -1.13 -13.44 6.94
CA VAL A 183 -0.43 -13.45 5.64
C VAL A 183 1.00 -12.94 5.83
N PRO A 184 2.01 -13.58 5.23
CA PRO A 184 3.38 -13.08 5.20
C PRO A 184 3.47 -11.71 4.51
N ARG A 185 4.24 -10.79 5.08
CA ARG A 185 4.46 -9.46 4.47
C ARG A 185 5.03 -9.54 3.05
N ALA A 186 5.84 -10.55 2.78
CA ALA A 186 6.37 -10.79 1.44
C ALA A 186 5.29 -11.20 0.44
N ASP A 187 4.29 -12.00 0.85
CA ASP A 187 3.15 -12.34 -0.02
C ASP A 187 2.23 -11.13 -0.23
N VAL A 188 2.03 -10.27 0.79
CA VAL A 188 1.32 -8.98 0.61
C VAL A 188 2.02 -8.13 -0.45
N ALA A 189 3.35 -8.04 -0.39
CA ALA A 189 4.13 -7.27 -1.36
C ALA A 189 4.05 -7.86 -2.78
N ALA A 190 4.06 -9.18 -2.91
CA ALA A 190 3.88 -9.85 -4.19
C ALA A 190 2.48 -9.60 -4.78
N VAL A 191 1.43 -9.63 -3.95
CA VAL A 191 0.06 -9.26 -4.37
C VAL A 191 0.02 -7.79 -4.81
N LEU A 192 0.63 -6.86 -4.08
CA LEU A 192 0.70 -5.45 -4.46
C LEU A 192 1.39 -5.25 -5.81
N ALA A 193 2.49 -5.97 -6.07
CA ALA A 193 3.19 -5.91 -7.35
C ALA A 193 2.28 -6.37 -8.52
N GLU A 194 1.52 -7.44 -8.35
CA GLU A 194 0.55 -7.89 -9.36
C GLU A 194 -0.61 -6.90 -9.53
N LEU A 195 -1.19 -6.37 -8.44
CA LEU A 195 -2.28 -5.38 -8.49
C LEU A 195 -1.89 -4.12 -9.28
N LEU A 196 -0.64 -3.67 -9.17
CA LEU A 196 -0.13 -2.51 -9.89
C LEU A 196 -0.16 -2.71 -11.41
N HIS A 197 0.12 -3.94 -11.88
CA HIS A 197 0.10 -4.31 -13.29
C HIS A 197 -1.27 -4.76 -13.81
N GLU A 198 -2.30 -4.82 -12.94
CA GLU A 198 -3.64 -5.25 -13.30
C GLU A 198 -4.66 -4.10 -13.17
N PRO A 199 -4.86 -3.32 -14.24
CA PRO A 199 -5.73 -2.13 -14.21
C PRO A 199 -7.21 -2.46 -13.94
N ARG A 200 -7.67 -3.69 -14.21
CA ARG A 200 -9.06 -4.13 -13.96
C ARG A 200 -9.39 -4.23 -12.46
N THR A 201 -8.39 -4.09 -11.59
CA THR A 201 -8.61 -3.99 -10.14
C THR A 201 -8.96 -2.57 -9.68
N ALA A 202 -8.99 -1.58 -10.58
CA ALA A 202 -9.46 -0.23 -10.27
C ALA A 202 -10.91 -0.25 -9.76
N GLY A 203 -11.17 0.50 -8.68
CA GLY A 203 -12.47 0.54 -8.01
C GLY A 203 -12.75 -0.66 -7.07
N ARG A 204 -11.78 -1.56 -6.88
CA ARG A 204 -11.98 -2.74 -6.04
C ARG A 204 -11.42 -2.58 -4.63
N VAL A 205 -12.16 -3.15 -3.67
CA VAL A 205 -11.72 -3.36 -2.28
C VAL A 205 -11.55 -4.85 -2.09
N LEU A 206 -10.35 -5.29 -1.73
CA LEU A 206 -9.97 -6.70 -1.67
C LEU A 206 -9.41 -7.04 -0.28
N GLU A 207 -9.88 -8.11 0.33
CA GLU A 207 -9.33 -8.68 1.55
C GLU A 207 -8.35 -9.81 1.21
N LEU A 208 -7.25 -9.90 1.97
CA LEU A 208 -6.12 -10.79 1.69
C LEU A 208 -5.69 -11.54 2.94
N VAL A 209 -5.59 -12.85 2.83
CA VAL A 209 -4.93 -13.74 3.82
C VAL A 209 -4.09 -14.81 3.10
N GLY A 210 -3.24 -15.52 3.83
CA GLY A 210 -2.58 -16.72 3.32
C GLY A 210 -3.62 -17.77 2.89
N GLY A 211 -3.32 -18.49 1.82
CA GLY A 211 -4.27 -19.47 1.27
C GLY A 211 -3.62 -20.38 0.22
N PRO A 212 -4.40 -21.20 -0.47
CA PRO A 212 -3.87 -22.22 -1.37
C PRO A 212 -3.74 -21.77 -2.83
N VAL A 213 -4.25 -20.57 -3.20
CA VAL A 213 -4.34 -20.16 -4.60
C VAL A 213 -3.08 -19.37 -4.99
N PRO A 214 -2.38 -19.71 -6.08
CA PRO A 214 -1.27 -18.92 -6.59
C PRO A 214 -1.66 -17.45 -6.80
N ILE A 215 -0.77 -16.51 -6.45
CA ILE A 215 -1.10 -15.07 -6.45
C ILE A 215 -1.64 -14.61 -7.81
N GLY A 216 -1.02 -15.02 -8.92
CA GLY A 216 -1.49 -14.66 -10.27
C GLY A 216 -2.91 -15.12 -10.55
N ASP A 217 -3.24 -16.35 -10.15
CA ASP A 217 -4.59 -16.93 -10.35
C ASP A 217 -5.62 -16.23 -9.45
N ALA A 218 -5.23 -15.88 -8.21
CA ALA A 218 -6.07 -15.13 -7.28
C ALA A 218 -6.39 -13.72 -7.81
N ILE A 219 -5.43 -13.04 -8.44
CA ILE A 219 -5.65 -11.74 -9.10
C ILE A 219 -6.56 -11.90 -10.32
N ALA A 220 -6.34 -12.90 -11.16
CA ALA A 220 -7.18 -13.15 -12.32
C ALA A 220 -8.65 -13.38 -11.93
N ALA A 221 -8.88 -14.19 -10.89
CA ALA A 221 -10.23 -14.50 -10.39
C ALA A 221 -11.00 -13.26 -9.90
N VAL A 222 -10.34 -12.28 -9.29
CA VAL A 222 -11.01 -11.05 -8.82
C VAL A 222 -11.20 -10.00 -9.93
N THR A 223 -10.77 -10.29 -11.15
CA THR A 223 -10.89 -9.38 -12.32
C THR A 223 -11.82 -9.89 -13.41
N GLU A 224 -12.34 -11.10 -13.26
CA GLU A 224 -13.44 -11.62 -14.07
C GLU A 224 -14.78 -10.97 -13.70
#